data_c68088803dbfbd2124a7645fcc2cb39f
#
_entry.id   c68088803dbfbd2124a7645fcc2cb39f
#
_cell.length_a   1.000
_cell.length_b   1.000
_cell.length_c   1.000
_cell.angle_alpha   90.00
_cell.angle_beta   90.00
_cell.angle_gamma   90.00
#
_symmetry.space_group_name_H-M   'P 1'
#
loop_
_entity.id
_entity.type
_entity.pdbx_description
1 polymer ?
#
loop_
_entity_poly.entity_id
_entity_poly.type
_entity_poly.pdbx_seq_one_letter_code
_entity_poly.pdbx_strand_id
1 'polypeptide(L)'
;MATVWSGCSTSCGSFGQELPPRGSRSGRDSTRFRRRSGGRSRVDARHIQAPSPAMVTAGACVCRAAPCLLESEVSGKEDAEVAVWGVDGEPHGAAGHDGGKRRGLRRRPVRPLAVVEKGGVSVPPAIAAELDRKSEHGGLRLHFLEEKDEELLSRRLIKLSQSNKVRSATELFDSMRASGLQPSAHACNSLLACFVRRSSLADAMRMFEFMKGKGMATGHTYTLILKAVASNGGYASALEMFNEIEEDENSKKNVDVIVYNTMISVCGRAKDWMLVQRLWRRLKENSLSGTLLTYDLLVSIFVQCGQCELAIAAYQEMIQNGLDPSEDIMKAIIASCTKEGNWEFALSTFSRMLSAGMKPNTILFNSLINALGKAGQDELAFRMYHLLTSSGFKPDQYTWSALLSALYKSGRCWDVLELFQGIKAKHPTLLNDHLYNIALMSCERLGQWEHGLQLLWMMEKSGVKISVVSYNHVIGACEVASKPKVALEVYRRMISQRCSPDTFTYLSVIRACIWGSLWNEVEDILEEVAPDSSIYNAVIHGLCLRGKIGMANEVYAKMRSIGLVPDGKTRAFMLQHIATD
;
A
#
# COMPACT_ATOMS: atom_id res chain seq x y z
N MET A 1 11.23 27.22 32.99
CA MET A 1 9.84 27.10 32.55
C MET A 1 9.53 25.59 32.37
N ALA A 2 9.28 24.95 33.50
CA ALA A 2 8.98 23.54 33.60
C ALA A 2 7.82 23.37 34.59
N THR A 3 6.62 23.72 34.17
CA THR A 3 5.39 23.58 34.97
C THR A 3 4.16 23.74 34.10
N VAL A 4 3.85 22.74 33.27
CA VAL A 4 2.49 22.54 32.69
C VAL A 4 2.17 21.07 32.44
N TRP A 5 2.97 20.09 32.88
CA TRP A 5 2.67 18.68 32.70
C TRP A 5 2.53 17.88 34.01
N SER A 6 2.05 18.51 35.09
CA SER A 6 1.69 17.79 36.30
C SER A 6 0.49 18.48 36.96
N GLY A 7 -0.69 17.98 36.75
CA GLY A 7 -1.87 18.52 37.42
C GLY A 7 -3.18 17.91 36.96
N CYS A 8 -3.34 16.61 37.12
CA CYS A 8 -4.65 15.99 37.30
C CYS A 8 -4.48 14.70 38.07
N SER A 9 -4.32 14.82 39.37
CA SER A 9 -4.63 13.77 40.33
C SER A 9 -5.04 14.41 41.65
N THR A 10 -6.22 14.01 42.08
CA THR A 10 -6.74 13.99 43.45
C THR A 10 -6.99 15.29 44.17
N SER A 11 -8.27 15.61 44.40
CA SER A 11 -8.72 15.86 45.75
C SER A 11 -10.18 15.41 45.94
N CYS A 12 -10.34 14.28 46.61
CA CYS A 12 -11.52 14.00 47.41
C CYS A 12 -11.62 15.03 48.54
N GLY A 13 -12.75 15.67 48.67
CA GLY A 13 -13.12 16.51 49.78
C GLY A 13 -14.61 16.31 50.08
N SER A 14 -14.87 15.51 51.06
CA SER A 14 -16.14 15.24 51.73
C SER A 14 -16.73 16.50 52.38
N PHE A 15 -18.03 16.70 52.23
CA PHE A 15 -19.02 17.26 53.19
C PHE A 15 -20.39 16.95 52.55
N GLY A 16 -21.27 16.31 53.09
CA GLY A 16 -21.98 16.01 54.28
C GLY A 16 -23.33 16.72 54.29
N GLN A 17 -24.44 15.90 54.27
CA GLN A 17 -25.78 16.20 54.79
C GLN A 17 -26.61 17.26 54.08
N GLU A 18 -27.83 17.08 53.64
CA GLU A 18 -29.07 16.57 54.25
C GLU A 18 -30.18 16.45 53.19
N LEU A 19 -30.98 15.39 53.27
CA LEU A 19 -32.37 15.24 52.81
C LEU A 19 -33.30 15.60 53.97
N PRO A 20 -34.64 15.79 53.89
CA PRO A 20 -35.68 15.52 52.89
C PRO A 20 -36.80 16.62 52.90
N PRO A 21 -38.13 16.41 52.63
CA PRO A 21 -38.90 15.28 52.15
C PRO A 21 -40.03 15.53 51.09
N ARG A 22 -40.63 14.45 50.71
CA ARG A 22 -41.88 14.09 50.02
C ARG A 22 -43.11 15.03 50.09
N GLY A 23 -43.87 15.04 49.01
CA GLY A 23 -45.32 15.30 48.93
C GLY A 23 -45.79 15.27 47.48
N SER A 24 -46.32 14.28 46.95
CA SER A 24 -47.64 13.60 46.91
C SER A 24 -48.76 14.38 46.19
N ARG A 25 -49.34 13.67 45.18
CA ARG A 25 -50.73 13.64 44.67
C ARG A 25 -51.06 14.61 43.54
N SER A 26 -51.46 14.05 42.44
CA SER A 26 -52.74 13.57 41.92
C SER A 26 -53.44 14.51 40.93
N GLY A 27 -53.91 13.88 39.84
CA GLY A 27 -55.19 14.18 39.23
C GLY A 27 -55.08 14.42 37.74
N ARG A 28 -55.36 13.48 36.87
CA ARG A 28 -56.56 13.30 36.02
C ARG A 28 -57.04 14.62 35.37
N ASP A 29 -57.22 14.74 34.07
CA ASP A 29 -58.17 14.15 33.16
C ASP A 29 -58.01 14.68 31.75
N SER A 30 -58.03 13.80 30.77
CA SER A 30 -58.88 13.68 29.61
C SER A 30 -59.39 14.94 28.86
N THR A 31 -59.26 14.94 27.56
CA THR A 31 -60.23 14.91 26.44
C THR A 31 -59.62 15.55 25.20
N ARG A 32 -59.42 14.82 24.14
CA ARG A 32 -60.25 14.66 22.92
C ARG A 32 -60.74 15.97 22.30
N PHE A 33 -60.34 16.27 21.09
CA PHE A 33 -61.17 16.38 19.89
C PHE A 33 -60.44 17.00 18.69
N ARG A 34 -60.31 16.21 17.64
CA ARG A 34 -60.81 16.32 16.27
C ARG A 34 -60.47 17.54 15.39
N ARG A 35 -59.77 17.19 14.30
CA ARG A 35 -60.05 17.41 12.86
C ARG A 35 -60.65 18.75 12.39
N ARG A 36 -59.98 19.33 11.40
CA ARG A 36 -60.39 19.55 9.98
C ARG A 36 -59.52 20.66 9.37
N SER A 37 -58.77 20.36 8.32
CA SER A 37 -59.11 20.53 6.88
C SER A 37 -59.19 21.95 6.38
N GLY A 38 -58.34 22.29 5.43
CA GLY A 38 -58.80 23.01 4.25
C GLY A 38 -58.17 24.37 4.01
N GLY A 39 -57.65 24.52 2.81
CA GLY A 39 -57.77 25.80 2.15
C GLY A 39 -56.48 26.36 1.53
N ARG A 40 -56.41 26.17 0.25
CA ARG A 40 -55.55 26.89 -0.72
C ARG A 40 -55.89 28.40 -0.72
N SER A 41 -54.88 29.26 -0.94
CA SER A 41 -54.96 30.24 -2.05
C SER A 41 -53.63 30.98 -2.24
N ARG A 42 -53.38 31.21 -3.50
CA ARG A 42 -52.35 32.08 -4.10
C ARG A 42 -52.64 33.54 -3.78
N VAL A 43 -51.65 34.44 -3.86
CA VAL A 43 -51.59 35.59 -4.77
C VAL A 43 -50.49 36.58 -4.36
N ASP A 44 -49.60 36.86 -5.32
CA ASP A 44 -48.92 38.08 -5.78
C ASP A 44 -48.06 39.03 -4.87
N ALA A 45 -46.86 39.09 -5.31
CA ALA A 45 -46.01 40.20 -5.75
C ALA A 45 -46.31 41.64 -5.29
N ARG A 46 -45.24 42.32 -4.81
CA ARG A 46 -44.72 43.63 -5.29
C ARG A 46 -43.68 44.23 -4.37
N HIS A 47 -42.53 44.57 -5.00
CA HIS A 47 -41.70 45.77 -4.88
C HIS A 47 -41.74 46.61 -3.59
N ILE A 48 -40.52 46.94 -3.08
CA ILE A 48 -40.04 48.32 -2.92
C ILE A 48 -38.61 48.31 -2.32
N GLN A 49 -37.67 48.83 -3.10
CA GLN A 49 -36.54 49.78 -2.89
C GLN A 49 -35.72 49.81 -1.60
N ALA A 50 -34.40 49.82 -1.86
CA ALA A 50 -33.29 50.22 -0.99
C ALA A 50 -33.37 51.70 -0.53
N PRO A 51 -32.58 52.10 0.49
CA PRO A 51 -31.42 52.93 0.18
C PRO A 51 -30.14 52.59 1.00
N SER A 52 -28.99 52.82 0.37
CA SER A 52 -27.67 53.10 0.99
C SER A 52 -27.60 54.60 1.39
N PRO A 53 -26.49 55.17 1.93
CA PRO A 53 -25.21 54.63 2.41
C PRO A 53 -24.71 55.27 3.74
N ALA A 54 -23.61 54.78 4.32
CA ALA A 54 -22.53 55.61 4.89
C ALA A 54 -21.36 54.76 5.41
N MET A 55 -20.23 55.11 4.88
CA MET A 55 -18.85 55.02 5.33
C MET A 55 -18.60 54.77 6.83
N VAL A 56 -17.58 53.92 7.16
CA VAL A 56 -16.29 54.34 7.76
C VAL A 56 -15.38 53.10 7.91
N THR A 57 -14.27 53.12 7.18
CA THR A 57 -12.87 52.70 7.43
C THR A 57 -12.54 51.65 8.49
N ALA A 58 -11.85 50.59 8.08
CA ALA A 58 -10.47 50.25 8.45
C ALA A 58 -10.12 48.84 7.95
N GLY A 59 -9.03 48.78 7.25
CA GLY A 59 -8.56 47.62 6.52
C GLY A 59 -8.04 46.49 7.39
N ALA A 60 -8.38 45.29 6.93
CA ALA A 60 -7.59 44.10 7.17
C ALA A 60 -7.63 43.31 5.88
N CYS A 61 -6.54 43.39 5.15
CA CYS A 61 -6.31 42.63 3.94
C CYS A 61 -6.06 41.18 4.33
N VAL A 62 -7.10 40.36 4.28
CA VAL A 62 -6.97 38.90 4.37
C VAL A 62 -6.76 38.38 2.96
N CYS A 63 -5.52 38.19 2.57
CA CYS A 63 -5.18 37.44 1.39
C CYS A 63 -5.57 35.96 1.59
N ARG A 64 -6.72 35.58 1.08
CA ARG A 64 -7.05 34.17 0.82
C ARG A 64 -6.12 33.65 -0.26
N ALA A 65 -5.12 32.87 0.15
CA ALA A 65 -4.40 32.02 -0.76
C ALA A 65 -5.35 30.90 -1.22
N ALA A 66 -5.72 30.91 -2.49
CA ALA A 66 -6.40 29.80 -3.12
C ALA A 66 -5.45 28.58 -3.20
N PRO A 67 -5.91 27.36 -2.96
CA PRO A 67 -5.09 26.18 -3.19
C PRO A 67 -4.94 25.95 -4.69
N CYS A 68 -3.73 26.09 -5.21
CA CYS A 68 -3.38 25.57 -6.52
C CYS A 68 -3.38 24.05 -6.48
N LEU A 69 -4.43 23.45 -6.99
CA LEU A 69 -4.40 22.07 -7.49
C LEU A 69 -3.50 22.04 -8.73
N LEU A 70 -2.33 21.49 -8.60
CA LEU A 70 -1.52 20.99 -9.69
C LEU A 70 -1.40 19.48 -9.51
N GLU A 71 -2.26 18.78 -10.20
CA GLU A 71 -1.99 17.40 -10.63
C GLU A 71 -0.83 17.47 -11.61
N SER A 72 0.32 16.99 -11.20
CA SER A 72 1.40 16.63 -12.09
C SER A 72 1.62 15.14 -11.97
N GLU A 73 1.20 14.42 -13.01
CA GLU A 73 1.69 13.08 -13.27
C GLU A 73 3.23 13.11 -13.37
N VAL A 74 3.87 12.54 -12.39
CA VAL A 74 5.29 12.17 -12.47
C VAL A 74 5.37 10.66 -12.36
N SER A 75 5.53 10.03 -13.49
CA SER A 75 6.02 8.66 -13.59
C SER A 75 7.45 8.63 -13.05
N GLY A 76 7.61 8.11 -11.87
CA GLY A 76 8.90 7.83 -11.26
C GLY A 76 8.86 6.44 -10.65
N LYS A 77 9.50 5.49 -11.33
CA LYS A 77 9.81 4.17 -10.79
C LYS A 77 10.76 4.36 -9.61
N GLU A 78 10.33 3.98 -8.43
CA GLU A 78 11.21 3.60 -7.34
C GLU A 78 10.80 2.20 -6.86
N ASP A 79 11.70 1.25 -7.13
CA ASP A 79 11.66 -0.11 -6.64
C ASP A 79 11.89 -0.09 -5.12
N ALA A 80 10.82 -0.21 -4.35
CA ALA A 80 10.91 -0.52 -2.93
C ALA A 80 10.82 -2.04 -2.76
N GLU A 81 11.95 -2.66 -2.51
CA GLU A 81 12.07 -4.03 -2.03
C GLU A 81 11.26 -4.20 -0.75
N VAL A 82 10.16 -4.95 -0.86
CA VAL A 82 9.42 -5.46 0.30
C VAL A 82 10.04 -6.79 0.69
N ALA A 83 10.68 -6.80 1.85
CA ALA A 83 11.23 -7.99 2.49
C ALA A 83 10.16 -9.07 2.66
N VAL A 84 10.40 -10.19 2.03
CA VAL A 84 9.65 -11.45 2.20
C VAL A 84 10.14 -12.10 3.48
N TRP A 85 9.25 -12.34 4.43
CA TRP A 85 9.50 -13.18 5.60
C TRP A 85 9.54 -14.65 5.18
N GLY A 86 10.74 -15.20 5.14
CA GLY A 86 10.97 -16.64 5.14
C GLY A 86 11.39 -17.07 6.55
N VAL A 87 10.70 -18.06 7.08
CA VAL A 87 11.04 -18.75 8.31
C VAL A 87 11.96 -19.91 7.97
N ASP A 88 12.95 -20.11 8.82
CA ASP A 88 13.76 -21.29 9.14
C ASP A 88 15.22 -21.37 8.67
N GLY A 89 16.05 -21.46 9.72
CA GLY A 89 17.07 -22.50 9.90
C GLY A 89 18.50 -22.16 9.55
N GLU A 90 19.22 -21.84 10.57
CA GLU A 90 20.69 -21.85 10.68
C GLU A 90 21.35 -23.23 10.46
N PRO A 91 22.69 -23.36 10.58
CA PRO A 91 23.83 -22.55 10.17
C PRO A 91 25.05 -23.33 9.60
N HIS A 92 26.16 -22.60 9.42
CA HIS A 92 27.59 -22.99 9.32
C HIS A 92 28.24 -23.28 7.97
N GLY A 93 29.28 -22.48 7.69
CA GLY A 93 30.53 -23.03 7.20
C GLY A 93 31.19 -22.38 5.98
N ALA A 94 32.08 -21.44 6.25
CA ALA A 94 33.41 -21.22 5.62
C ALA A 94 33.59 -21.15 4.08
N ALA A 95 34.06 -19.97 3.67
CA ALA A 95 35.20 -19.64 2.81
C ALA A 95 35.44 -20.37 1.47
N GLY A 96 35.63 -19.57 0.41
CA GLY A 96 36.36 -19.94 -0.80
C GLY A 96 36.11 -19.01 -1.99
N HIS A 97 37.06 -18.18 -2.31
CA HIS A 97 37.21 -17.43 -3.56
C HIS A 97 37.07 -18.33 -4.80
N ASP A 98 36.39 -17.95 -5.86
CA ASP A 98 37.06 -17.71 -7.15
C ASP A 98 36.12 -17.09 -8.19
N GLY A 99 36.68 -16.35 -9.12
CA GLY A 99 36.00 -15.57 -10.12
C GLY A 99 35.58 -16.38 -11.36
N GLY A 100 34.47 -16.01 -11.97
CA GLY A 100 34.00 -16.64 -13.20
C GLY A 100 32.94 -15.86 -13.96
N LYS A 101 33.33 -15.35 -15.07
CA LYS A 101 32.68 -14.57 -16.15
C LYS A 101 31.20 -14.87 -16.40
N ARG A 102 30.39 -13.80 -16.36
CA ARG A 102 28.99 -13.79 -16.85
C ARG A 102 28.94 -13.82 -18.38
N ARG A 103 28.32 -14.83 -18.98
CA ARG A 103 27.86 -14.83 -20.37
C ARG A 103 26.36 -14.58 -20.42
N GLY A 104 25.97 -13.54 -21.18
CA GLY A 104 24.59 -13.13 -21.39
C GLY A 104 23.79 -14.14 -22.21
N LEU A 105 22.57 -14.45 -21.76
CA LEU A 105 21.58 -15.23 -22.47
C LEU A 105 20.58 -14.30 -23.17
N ARG A 106 20.61 -14.31 -24.50
CA ARG A 106 19.65 -13.64 -25.38
C ARG A 106 18.29 -14.35 -25.35
N ARG A 107 17.22 -13.62 -25.06
CA ARG A 107 15.83 -14.11 -25.18
C ARG A 107 15.45 -14.23 -26.66
N ARG A 108 14.90 -15.35 -27.09
CA ARG A 108 14.28 -15.58 -28.40
C ARG A 108 12.76 -15.31 -28.32
N PRO A 109 12.13 -14.78 -29.38
CA PRO A 109 10.70 -14.50 -29.40
C PRO A 109 9.86 -15.76 -29.61
N VAL A 110 8.70 -15.82 -28.95
CA VAL A 110 7.71 -16.89 -29.02
C VAL A 110 6.82 -16.68 -30.26
N ARG A 111 6.68 -17.73 -31.10
CA ARG A 111 5.74 -17.78 -32.24
C ARG A 111 4.41 -18.42 -31.78
N PRO A 112 3.25 -18.00 -32.33
CA PRO A 112 1.95 -18.56 -31.96
C PRO A 112 1.72 -19.94 -32.59
N LEU A 113 1.04 -20.83 -31.83
CA LEU A 113 0.71 -22.20 -32.18
C LEU A 113 -0.65 -22.31 -32.89
N ALA A 114 -0.72 -23.20 -33.86
CA ALA A 114 -1.90 -23.54 -34.63
C ALA A 114 -2.75 -24.60 -33.90
N VAL A 115 -4.06 -24.47 -34.03
CA VAL A 115 -5.11 -25.35 -33.49
C VAL A 115 -5.16 -26.64 -34.28
N VAL A 116 -5.18 -27.80 -33.58
CA VAL A 116 -5.59 -29.10 -34.14
C VAL A 116 -6.61 -29.77 -33.21
N GLU A 117 -7.68 -30.23 -33.83
CA GLU A 117 -8.88 -30.77 -33.20
C GLU A 117 -8.78 -32.25 -32.74
N LYS A 118 -9.53 -32.54 -31.67
CA LYS A 118 -10.20 -33.79 -31.23
C LYS A 118 -9.46 -34.82 -30.40
N GLY A 119 -9.87 -34.94 -29.14
CA GLY A 119 -10.19 -36.21 -28.48
C GLY A 119 -9.05 -36.91 -27.76
N GLY A 120 -8.55 -36.38 -26.69
CA GLY A 120 -7.61 -36.97 -25.77
C GLY A 120 -6.88 -35.87 -25.02
N VAL A 121 -6.67 -36.01 -23.72
CA VAL A 121 -5.92 -35.05 -22.91
C VAL A 121 -4.67 -34.61 -23.65
N SER A 122 -4.68 -33.44 -24.27
CA SER A 122 -3.54 -32.97 -25.06
C SER A 122 -2.52 -32.31 -24.13
N VAL A 123 -1.44 -33.03 -23.89
CA VAL A 123 -0.23 -32.47 -23.28
C VAL A 123 0.32 -31.42 -24.22
N PRO A 124 0.65 -30.19 -23.75
CA PRO A 124 1.23 -29.15 -24.58
C PRO A 124 2.45 -29.67 -25.35
N PRO A 125 2.61 -29.38 -26.66
CA PRO A 125 3.64 -30.02 -27.52
C PRO A 125 5.08 -29.79 -27.05
N ALA A 126 5.35 -28.75 -26.25
CA ALA A 126 6.65 -28.57 -25.61
C ALA A 126 6.93 -29.60 -24.51
N ILE A 127 5.89 -30.07 -23.83
CA ILE A 127 5.97 -31.12 -22.79
C ILE A 127 5.99 -32.51 -23.44
N ALA A 128 5.23 -32.71 -24.52
CA ALA A 128 5.24 -33.95 -25.29
C ALA A 128 6.63 -34.26 -25.92
N ALA A 129 7.30 -33.24 -26.47
CA ALA A 129 8.65 -33.37 -27.04
C ALA A 129 9.73 -33.63 -25.97
N GLU A 130 9.51 -33.29 -24.73
CA GLU A 130 10.42 -33.56 -23.61
C GLU A 130 10.14 -34.94 -22.97
N LEU A 131 8.89 -35.43 -23.11
CA LEU A 131 8.47 -36.78 -22.73
C LEU A 131 9.13 -37.82 -23.59
N ASP A 132 9.20 -37.62 -24.92
CA ASP A 132 9.83 -38.57 -25.88
C ASP A 132 11.35 -38.64 -25.75
N ARG A 133 12.03 -37.55 -25.36
CA ARG A 133 13.50 -37.52 -25.25
C ARG A 133 14.06 -38.19 -24.00
N LYS A 134 13.26 -38.44 -22.96
CA LYS A 134 13.71 -39.03 -21.69
C LYS A 134 13.34 -40.49 -21.50
N SER A 135 12.67 -41.14 -22.48
CA SER A 135 12.26 -42.54 -22.37
C SER A 135 13.35 -43.54 -22.71
N GLU A 136 14.54 -43.11 -23.13
CA GLU A 136 15.56 -44.04 -23.70
C GLU A 136 16.71 -44.44 -22.77
N HIS A 137 16.72 -44.07 -21.48
CA HIS A 137 17.87 -44.48 -20.64
C HIS A 137 17.45 -45.05 -19.29
N GLY A 138 17.49 -46.38 -19.23
CA GLY A 138 17.54 -47.14 -17.99
C GLY A 138 16.43 -48.19 -17.85
N GLY A 139 16.62 -49.38 -18.39
CA GLY A 139 15.71 -50.51 -18.19
C GLY A 139 15.37 -50.68 -16.71
N LEU A 140 14.09 -50.40 -16.35
CA LEU A 140 13.53 -50.71 -15.05
C LEU A 140 13.60 -52.22 -14.84
N ARG A 141 14.19 -52.65 -13.74
CA ARG A 141 14.25 -54.08 -13.39
C ARG A 141 12.93 -54.49 -12.76
N LEU A 142 12.18 -55.37 -13.45
CA LEU A 142 11.03 -56.03 -12.84
C LEU A 142 11.54 -57.05 -11.83
N HIS A 143 11.00 -57.05 -10.62
CA HIS A 143 11.34 -57.99 -9.56
C HIS A 143 10.26 -59.03 -9.44
N PHE A 144 10.65 -60.28 -9.28
CA PHE A 144 9.73 -61.35 -8.90
C PHE A 144 9.24 -61.07 -7.46
N LEU A 145 7.91 -61.02 -7.29
CA LEU A 145 7.29 -60.78 -5.99
C LEU A 145 6.96 -62.12 -5.33
N GLU A 146 7.70 -62.46 -4.28
CA GLU A 146 7.44 -63.66 -3.48
C GLU A 146 6.15 -63.52 -2.67
N GLU A 147 5.90 -62.30 -2.16
CA GLU A 147 4.67 -61.96 -1.44
C GLU A 147 3.66 -61.33 -2.42
N LYS A 148 2.42 -61.84 -2.42
CA LYS A 148 1.32 -61.33 -3.25
C LYS A 148 0.29 -60.54 -2.43
N ASP A 149 0.63 -60.13 -1.23
CA ASP A 149 -0.22 -59.28 -0.39
C ASP A 149 -0.16 -57.83 -0.87
N GLU A 150 -1.25 -57.34 -1.47
CA GLU A 150 -1.38 -55.98 -2.00
C GLU A 150 -1.22 -54.90 -0.93
N GLU A 151 -1.70 -55.16 0.28
CA GLU A 151 -1.62 -54.20 1.36
C GLU A 151 -0.18 -54.03 1.87
N LEU A 152 0.52 -55.13 2.06
CA LEU A 152 1.91 -55.12 2.53
C LEU A 152 2.83 -54.47 1.49
N LEU A 153 2.65 -54.78 0.22
CA LEU A 153 3.40 -54.17 -0.88
C LEU A 153 3.06 -52.67 -1.02
N SER A 154 1.80 -52.29 -0.86
CA SER A 154 1.39 -50.87 -0.84
C SER A 154 2.04 -50.10 0.31
N ARG A 155 2.11 -50.68 1.51
CA ARG A 155 2.82 -50.06 2.67
C ARG A 155 4.32 -49.93 2.37
N ARG A 156 4.92 -50.90 1.70
CA ARG A 156 6.33 -50.85 1.29
C ARG A 156 6.57 -49.76 0.24
N LEU A 157 5.66 -49.62 -0.74
CA LEU A 157 5.66 -48.55 -1.74
C LEU A 157 5.60 -47.17 -1.11
N ILE A 158 4.72 -46.99 -0.10
CA ILE A 158 4.62 -45.74 0.67
C ILE A 158 5.94 -45.39 1.36
N LYS A 159 6.57 -46.37 2.06
CA LYS A 159 7.86 -46.16 2.74
C LYS A 159 8.98 -45.77 1.79
N LEU A 160 9.07 -46.41 0.61
CA LEU A 160 10.04 -46.09 -0.43
C LEU A 160 9.82 -44.70 -1.00
N SER A 161 8.57 -44.32 -1.24
CA SER A 161 8.17 -42.99 -1.75
C SER A 161 8.44 -41.90 -0.73
N GLN A 162 8.17 -42.11 0.55
CA GLN A 162 8.46 -41.18 1.65
C GLN A 162 9.98 -41.01 1.85
N SER A 163 10.76 -42.09 1.71
CA SER A 163 12.23 -42.04 1.77
C SER A 163 12.87 -41.51 0.48
N ASN A 164 12.08 -41.02 -0.46
CA ASN A 164 12.51 -40.44 -1.75
C ASN A 164 13.36 -41.39 -2.63
N LYS A 165 13.19 -42.72 -2.48
CA LYS A 165 13.85 -43.74 -3.26
C LYS A 165 13.03 -44.02 -4.53
N VAL A 166 13.00 -43.03 -5.46
CA VAL A 166 12.14 -43.04 -6.65
C VAL A 166 12.30 -44.29 -7.47
N ARG A 167 13.55 -44.66 -7.84
CA ARG A 167 13.81 -45.80 -8.71
C ARG A 167 13.25 -47.08 -8.11
N SER A 168 13.56 -47.39 -6.86
CA SER A 168 13.06 -48.63 -6.20
C SER A 168 11.54 -48.60 -6.00
N ALA A 169 10.95 -47.42 -5.79
CA ALA A 169 9.51 -47.29 -5.70
C ALA A 169 8.81 -47.52 -7.04
N THR A 170 9.38 -47.01 -8.15
CA THR A 170 8.87 -47.26 -9.52
C THR A 170 9.02 -48.71 -9.91
N GLU A 171 10.18 -49.31 -9.67
CA GLU A 171 10.42 -50.73 -9.94
C GLU A 171 9.45 -51.64 -9.17
N LEU A 172 9.16 -51.35 -7.90
CA LEU A 172 8.16 -52.06 -7.11
C LEU A 172 6.75 -51.89 -7.68
N PHE A 173 6.37 -50.63 -8.02
CA PHE A 173 5.07 -50.33 -8.62
C PHE A 173 4.86 -51.10 -9.95
N ASP A 174 5.84 -51.07 -10.85
CA ASP A 174 5.77 -51.78 -12.13
C ASP A 174 5.76 -53.29 -11.95
N SER A 175 6.49 -53.82 -10.96
CA SER A 175 6.48 -55.26 -10.63
C SER A 175 5.11 -55.70 -10.09
N MET A 176 4.45 -54.88 -9.25
CA MET A 176 3.08 -55.16 -8.79
C MET A 176 2.11 -55.19 -9.98
N ARG A 177 2.19 -54.21 -10.90
CA ARG A 177 1.34 -54.16 -12.09
C ARG A 177 1.56 -55.39 -13.01
N ALA A 178 2.80 -55.73 -13.25
CA ALA A 178 3.15 -56.91 -14.08
C ALA A 178 2.65 -58.23 -13.47
N SER A 179 2.56 -58.31 -12.14
CA SER A 179 2.01 -59.45 -11.41
C SER A 179 0.47 -59.42 -11.27
N GLY A 180 -0.22 -58.41 -11.85
CA GLY A 180 -1.68 -58.26 -11.78
C GLY A 180 -2.22 -57.71 -10.46
N LEU A 181 -1.32 -57.27 -9.53
CA LEU A 181 -1.67 -56.74 -8.25
C LEU A 181 -2.02 -55.22 -8.35
N GLN A 182 -3.00 -54.76 -7.56
CA GLN A 182 -3.41 -53.36 -7.58
C GLN A 182 -2.86 -52.60 -6.36
N PRO A 183 -1.97 -51.60 -6.57
CA PRO A 183 -1.55 -50.74 -5.50
C PRO A 183 -2.70 -49.90 -4.97
N SER A 184 -2.73 -49.62 -3.66
CA SER A 184 -3.76 -48.77 -3.07
C SER A 184 -3.66 -47.30 -3.57
N ALA A 185 -4.80 -46.61 -3.61
CA ALA A 185 -4.84 -45.17 -4.01
C ALA A 185 -3.88 -44.32 -3.17
N HIS A 186 -3.72 -44.63 -1.89
CA HIS A 186 -2.80 -43.94 -0.99
C HIS A 186 -1.33 -44.19 -1.38
N ALA A 187 -0.97 -45.40 -1.77
CA ALA A 187 0.37 -45.74 -2.25
C ALA A 187 0.69 -45.03 -3.56
N CYS A 188 -0.26 -44.99 -4.51
CA CYS A 188 -0.14 -44.25 -5.75
C CYS A 188 0.03 -42.76 -5.54
N ASN A 189 -0.76 -42.15 -4.65
CA ASN A 189 -0.59 -40.73 -4.25
C ASN A 189 0.76 -40.46 -3.61
N SER A 190 1.28 -41.37 -2.78
CA SER A 190 2.61 -41.23 -2.18
C SER A 190 3.73 -41.29 -3.23
N LEU A 191 3.59 -42.13 -4.24
CA LEU A 191 4.52 -42.20 -5.37
C LEU A 191 4.41 -40.98 -6.26
N LEU A 192 3.19 -40.52 -6.57
CA LEU A 192 2.95 -39.28 -7.29
C LEU A 192 3.60 -38.06 -6.57
N ALA A 193 3.41 -37.94 -5.25
CA ALA A 193 4.05 -36.90 -4.44
C ALA A 193 5.59 -37.00 -4.48
N CYS A 194 6.14 -38.22 -4.60
CA CYS A 194 7.58 -38.43 -4.76
C CYS A 194 8.08 -37.90 -6.11
N PHE A 195 7.37 -38.16 -7.21
CA PHE A 195 7.68 -37.62 -8.54
C PHE A 195 7.59 -36.09 -8.56
N VAL A 196 6.57 -35.53 -7.93
CA VAL A 196 6.41 -34.06 -7.80
C VAL A 196 7.59 -33.43 -7.05
N ARG A 197 8.01 -34.01 -5.92
CA ARG A 197 9.20 -33.54 -5.18
C ARG A 197 10.49 -33.58 -5.99
N ARG A 198 10.59 -34.52 -6.94
CA ARG A 198 11.72 -34.66 -7.85
C ARG A 198 11.60 -33.82 -9.12
N SER A 199 10.50 -33.10 -9.29
CA SER A 199 10.19 -32.35 -10.52
C SER A 199 10.18 -33.22 -11.79
N SER A 200 9.85 -34.51 -11.65
CA SER A 200 9.69 -35.43 -12.79
C SER A 200 8.23 -35.38 -13.27
N LEU A 201 7.91 -34.38 -14.10
CA LEU A 201 6.56 -34.19 -14.61
C LEU A 201 6.07 -35.37 -15.44
N ALA A 202 6.95 -35.94 -16.27
CA ALA A 202 6.62 -37.07 -17.13
C ALA A 202 6.13 -38.32 -16.34
N ASP A 203 6.84 -38.64 -15.26
CA ASP A 203 6.46 -39.76 -14.41
C ASP A 203 5.22 -39.47 -13.60
N ALA A 204 5.07 -38.20 -13.15
CA ALA A 204 3.87 -37.75 -12.45
C ALA A 204 2.63 -37.82 -13.34
N MET A 205 2.73 -37.42 -14.63
CA MET A 205 1.63 -37.50 -15.59
C MET A 205 1.25 -38.94 -15.88
N ARG A 206 2.24 -39.83 -16.12
CA ARG A 206 1.97 -41.29 -16.33
C ARG A 206 1.24 -41.90 -15.13
N MET A 207 1.64 -41.55 -13.91
CA MET A 207 0.98 -42.04 -12.70
C MET A 207 -0.44 -41.47 -12.57
N PHE A 208 -0.63 -40.22 -12.88
CA PHE A 208 -1.94 -39.57 -12.87
C PHE A 208 -2.90 -40.25 -13.86
N GLU A 209 -2.48 -40.46 -15.12
CA GLU A 209 -3.28 -41.12 -16.14
C GLU A 209 -3.65 -42.57 -15.73
N PHE A 210 -2.72 -43.30 -15.13
CA PHE A 210 -3.00 -44.59 -14.56
C PHE A 210 -4.08 -44.54 -13.48
N MET A 211 -3.97 -43.59 -12.54
CA MET A 211 -4.95 -43.42 -11.44
C MET A 211 -6.32 -42.98 -11.97
N LYS A 212 -6.34 -42.10 -12.97
CA LYS A 212 -7.58 -41.61 -13.63
C LYS A 212 -8.26 -42.77 -14.36
N GLY A 213 -7.52 -43.56 -15.16
CA GLY A 213 -8.05 -44.71 -15.91
C GLY A 213 -8.59 -45.84 -15.02
N LYS A 214 -8.10 -45.97 -13.77
CA LYS A 214 -8.59 -46.93 -12.77
C LYS A 214 -9.66 -46.37 -11.84
N GLY A 215 -10.08 -45.12 -12.00
CA GLY A 215 -11.05 -44.45 -11.11
C GLY A 215 -10.55 -44.24 -9.67
N MET A 216 -9.24 -44.25 -9.46
CA MET A 216 -8.61 -44.07 -8.13
C MET A 216 -8.17 -42.64 -7.86
N ALA A 217 -8.38 -41.72 -8.80
CA ALA A 217 -8.02 -40.33 -8.64
C ALA A 217 -8.93 -39.64 -7.59
N THR A 218 -8.33 -38.94 -6.64
CA THR A 218 -9.02 -38.22 -5.56
C THR A 218 -8.67 -36.74 -5.64
N GLY A 219 -9.35 -35.87 -4.89
CA GLY A 219 -9.02 -34.44 -4.79
C GLY A 219 -7.54 -34.22 -4.45
N HIS A 220 -6.96 -35.08 -3.61
CA HIS A 220 -5.53 -35.03 -3.30
C HIS A 220 -4.64 -35.34 -4.54
N THR A 221 -5.06 -36.29 -5.38
CA THR A 221 -4.36 -36.61 -6.64
C THR A 221 -4.35 -35.41 -7.57
N TYR A 222 -5.51 -34.73 -7.77
CA TYR A 222 -5.62 -33.52 -8.57
C TYR A 222 -4.77 -32.37 -8.02
N THR A 223 -4.77 -32.19 -6.69
CA THR A 223 -3.92 -31.19 -6.02
C THR A 223 -2.43 -31.39 -6.31
N LEU A 224 -1.95 -32.65 -6.26
CA LEU A 224 -0.55 -32.96 -6.51
C LEU A 224 -0.15 -32.70 -7.97
N ILE A 225 -0.97 -33.14 -8.91
CA ILE A 225 -0.64 -32.99 -10.33
C ILE A 225 -0.73 -31.52 -10.77
N LEU A 226 -1.74 -30.76 -10.34
CA LEU A 226 -1.86 -29.34 -10.64
C LEU A 226 -0.68 -28.52 -10.10
N LYS A 227 -0.18 -28.85 -8.90
CA LYS A 227 1.06 -28.25 -8.36
C LYS A 227 2.28 -28.60 -9.21
N ALA A 228 2.37 -29.85 -9.69
CA ALA A 228 3.47 -30.28 -10.54
C ALA A 228 3.47 -29.57 -11.89
N VAL A 229 2.30 -29.48 -12.54
CA VAL A 229 2.12 -28.77 -13.81
C VAL A 229 2.41 -27.28 -13.63
N ALA A 230 1.89 -26.65 -12.56
CA ALA A 230 2.16 -25.24 -12.26
C ALA A 230 3.66 -24.94 -12.05
N SER A 231 4.39 -25.86 -11.44
CA SER A 231 5.83 -25.68 -11.18
C SER A 231 6.70 -25.81 -12.43
N ASN A 232 6.27 -26.58 -13.43
CA ASN A 232 7.04 -26.85 -14.66
C ASN A 232 6.54 -26.04 -15.87
N GLY A 233 5.21 -25.93 -16.06
CA GLY A 233 4.57 -25.28 -17.21
C GLY A 233 3.95 -23.90 -16.88
N GLY A 234 4.03 -23.47 -15.63
CA GLY A 234 3.40 -22.22 -15.18
C GLY A 234 1.92 -22.37 -14.85
N TYR A 235 1.34 -21.24 -14.40
CA TYR A 235 -0.07 -21.23 -13.95
C TYR A 235 -1.08 -21.42 -15.10
N ALA A 236 -0.73 -21.02 -16.34
CA ALA A 236 -1.63 -21.15 -17.49
C ALA A 236 -1.88 -22.62 -17.83
N SER A 237 -0.82 -23.45 -17.92
CA SER A 237 -0.96 -24.88 -18.17
C SER A 237 -1.70 -25.60 -17.03
N ALA A 238 -1.51 -25.17 -15.79
CA ALA A 238 -2.27 -25.71 -14.66
C ALA A 238 -3.76 -25.35 -14.75
N LEU A 239 -4.09 -24.14 -15.25
CA LEU A 239 -5.47 -23.69 -15.43
C LEU A 239 -6.17 -24.47 -16.57
N GLU A 240 -5.47 -24.71 -17.68
CA GLU A 240 -5.98 -25.54 -18.77
C GLU A 240 -6.34 -26.92 -18.26
N MET A 241 -5.39 -27.57 -17.58
CA MET A 241 -5.61 -28.90 -16.98
C MET A 241 -6.75 -28.89 -15.95
N PHE A 242 -6.87 -27.84 -15.13
CA PHE A 242 -7.96 -27.71 -14.17
C PHE A 242 -9.33 -27.59 -14.88
N ASN A 243 -9.41 -26.83 -15.98
CA ASN A 243 -10.63 -26.73 -16.77
C ASN A 243 -11.02 -28.09 -17.38
N GLU A 244 -10.07 -28.85 -17.92
CA GLU A 244 -10.31 -30.21 -18.42
C GLU A 244 -10.84 -31.17 -17.32
N ILE A 245 -10.33 -31.03 -16.09
CA ILE A 245 -10.79 -31.80 -14.92
C ILE A 245 -12.23 -31.43 -14.54
N GLU A 246 -12.59 -30.14 -14.61
CA GLU A 246 -13.96 -29.68 -14.30
C GLU A 246 -14.98 -30.04 -15.39
N GLU A 247 -14.56 -30.13 -16.66
CA GLU A 247 -15.42 -30.53 -17.79
C GLU A 247 -15.71 -32.04 -17.81
N ASP A 248 -14.81 -32.87 -17.28
CA ASP A 248 -15.01 -34.31 -17.17
C ASP A 248 -15.91 -34.64 -15.97
N GLU A 249 -17.15 -35.08 -16.24
CA GLU A 249 -18.14 -35.40 -15.21
C GLU A 249 -17.67 -36.45 -14.17
N ASN A 250 -16.78 -37.37 -14.54
CA ASN A 250 -16.26 -38.36 -13.62
C ASN A 250 -15.20 -37.76 -12.68
N SER A 251 -14.37 -36.85 -13.19
CA SER A 251 -13.36 -36.13 -12.42
C SER A 251 -13.97 -35.04 -11.55
N LYS A 252 -15.00 -34.34 -12.04
CA LYS A 252 -15.70 -33.26 -11.36
C LYS A 252 -16.23 -33.64 -9.98
N LYS A 253 -16.72 -34.88 -9.82
CA LYS A 253 -17.20 -35.41 -8.52
C LYS A 253 -16.13 -35.43 -7.43
N ASN A 254 -14.87 -35.47 -7.82
CA ASN A 254 -13.72 -35.53 -6.92
C ASN A 254 -13.01 -34.18 -6.76
N VAL A 255 -13.53 -33.10 -7.38
CA VAL A 255 -13.01 -31.74 -7.22
C VAL A 255 -13.65 -31.14 -5.96
N ASP A 256 -12.84 -30.98 -4.95
CA ASP A 256 -13.19 -30.44 -3.65
C ASP A 256 -12.63 -29.03 -3.43
N VAL A 257 -12.94 -28.43 -2.29
CA VAL A 257 -12.42 -27.10 -1.90
C VAL A 257 -10.88 -27.07 -1.88
N ILE A 258 -10.22 -28.20 -1.61
CA ILE A 258 -8.74 -28.29 -1.55
C ILE A 258 -8.14 -28.09 -2.95
N VAL A 259 -8.78 -28.65 -3.98
CA VAL A 259 -8.34 -28.46 -5.38
C VAL A 259 -8.50 -27.01 -5.80
N TYR A 260 -9.64 -26.37 -5.49
CA TYR A 260 -9.84 -24.94 -5.72
C TYR A 260 -8.83 -24.07 -4.99
N ASN A 261 -8.58 -24.33 -3.70
CA ASN A 261 -7.57 -23.63 -2.93
C ASN A 261 -6.16 -23.75 -3.54
N THR A 262 -5.87 -24.91 -4.12
CA THR A 262 -4.61 -25.10 -4.83
C THR A 262 -4.52 -24.20 -6.07
N MET A 263 -5.58 -24.13 -6.88
CA MET A 263 -5.62 -23.27 -8.05
C MET A 263 -5.61 -21.79 -7.68
N ILE A 264 -6.37 -21.39 -6.66
CA ILE A 264 -6.34 -20.02 -6.10
C ILE A 264 -4.90 -19.67 -5.68
N SER A 265 -4.21 -20.56 -4.97
CA SER A 265 -2.82 -20.33 -4.56
C SER A 265 -1.85 -20.25 -5.75
N VAL A 266 -2.06 -21.06 -6.79
CA VAL A 266 -1.24 -21.06 -8.02
C VAL A 266 -1.41 -19.74 -8.78
N CYS A 267 -2.65 -19.31 -9.03
CA CYS A 267 -2.97 -18.06 -9.71
C CYS A 267 -2.56 -16.85 -8.86
N GLY A 268 -2.69 -16.93 -7.53
CA GLY A 268 -2.27 -15.88 -6.60
C GLY A 268 -0.77 -15.60 -6.63
N ARG A 269 0.06 -16.64 -6.74
CA ARG A 269 1.52 -16.46 -6.93
C ARG A 269 1.88 -15.76 -8.23
N ALA A 270 1.05 -15.89 -9.25
CA ALA A 270 1.17 -15.14 -10.50
C ALA A 270 0.61 -13.71 -10.42
N LYS A 271 0.04 -13.33 -9.26
CA LYS A 271 -0.65 -12.05 -9.02
C LYS A 271 -1.84 -11.79 -9.96
N ASP A 272 -2.44 -12.84 -10.48
CA ASP A 272 -3.64 -12.73 -11.33
C ASP A 272 -4.90 -12.81 -10.46
N TRP A 273 -5.25 -11.67 -9.85
CA TRP A 273 -6.42 -11.54 -8.98
C TRP A 273 -7.75 -11.76 -9.72
N MET A 274 -7.81 -11.47 -11.03
CA MET A 274 -9.02 -11.66 -11.82
C MET A 274 -9.36 -13.14 -11.97
N LEU A 275 -8.35 -13.98 -12.20
CA LEU A 275 -8.54 -15.43 -12.22
C LEU A 275 -8.89 -15.98 -10.83
N VAL A 276 -8.25 -15.45 -9.78
CA VAL A 276 -8.58 -15.83 -8.40
C VAL A 276 -10.04 -15.53 -8.07
N GLN A 277 -10.55 -14.33 -8.43
CA GLN A 277 -11.94 -13.96 -8.25
C GLN A 277 -12.89 -14.87 -9.05
N ARG A 278 -12.49 -15.24 -10.29
CA ARG A 278 -13.27 -16.16 -11.13
C ARG A 278 -13.34 -17.55 -10.52
N LEU A 279 -12.21 -18.09 -10.05
CA LEU A 279 -12.15 -19.39 -9.37
C LEU A 279 -13.00 -19.40 -8.09
N TRP A 280 -12.94 -18.30 -7.30
CA TRP A 280 -13.78 -18.15 -6.12
C TRP A 280 -15.29 -18.17 -6.46
N ARG A 281 -15.69 -17.53 -7.55
CA ARG A 281 -17.09 -17.56 -8.03
C ARG A 281 -17.50 -18.97 -8.46
N ARG A 282 -16.65 -19.65 -9.25
CA ARG A 282 -16.89 -21.04 -9.69
C ARG A 282 -17.02 -22.01 -8.51
N LEU A 283 -16.20 -21.84 -7.47
CA LEU A 283 -16.32 -22.66 -6.26
C LEU A 283 -17.71 -22.54 -5.64
N LYS A 284 -18.25 -21.32 -5.56
CA LYS A 284 -19.61 -21.07 -5.05
C LYS A 284 -20.71 -21.60 -5.96
N GLU A 285 -20.55 -21.48 -7.27
CA GLU A 285 -21.47 -22.03 -8.27
C GLU A 285 -21.57 -23.55 -8.18
N ASN A 286 -20.46 -24.22 -7.82
CA ASN A 286 -20.45 -25.67 -7.56
C ASN A 286 -20.94 -26.03 -6.14
N SER A 287 -21.61 -25.12 -5.45
CA SER A 287 -22.20 -25.32 -4.10
C SER A 287 -21.18 -25.72 -3.03
N LEU A 288 -19.90 -25.39 -3.24
CA LEU A 288 -18.85 -25.60 -2.25
C LEU A 288 -18.74 -24.36 -1.34
N SER A 289 -18.56 -24.59 -0.05
CA SER A 289 -18.33 -23.51 0.92
C SER A 289 -16.84 -23.27 1.13
N GLY A 290 -16.43 -22.00 1.22
CA GLY A 290 -15.05 -21.64 1.54
C GLY A 290 -14.67 -22.05 2.95
N THR A 291 -13.46 -22.53 3.13
CA THR A 291 -12.86 -22.84 4.43
C THR A 291 -12.06 -21.63 4.94
N LEU A 292 -11.63 -21.66 6.19
CA LEU A 292 -10.72 -20.66 6.76
C LEU A 292 -9.50 -20.43 5.85
N LEU A 293 -8.88 -21.51 5.37
CA LEU A 293 -7.75 -21.45 4.44
C LEU A 293 -8.11 -20.78 3.10
N THR A 294 -9.35 -20.97 2.61
CA THR A 294 -9.81 -20.30 1.39
C THR A 294 -9.81 -18.79 1.55
N TYR A 295 -10.38 -18.31 2.67
CA TYR A 295 -10.43 -16.86 2.96
C TYR A 295 -9.05 -16.28 3.27
N ASP A 296 -8.18 -17.02 3.97
CA ASP A 296 -6.77 -16.63 4.17
C ASP A 296 -6.06 -16.39 2.84
N LEU A 297 -6.22 -17.31 1.88
CA LEU A 297 -5.65 -17.17 0.54
C LEU A 297 -6.24 -15.99 -0.21
N LEU A 298 -7.57 -15.85 -0.24
CA LEU A 298 -8.26 -14.76 -0.95
C LEU A 298 -7.82 -13.39 -0.41
N VAL A 299 -7.90 -13.18 0.91
CA VAL A 299 -7.51 -11.91 1.54
C VAL A 299 -6.04 -11.61 1.26
N SER A 300 -5.15 -12.59 1.48
CA SER A 300 -3.71 -12.39 1.26
C SER A 300 -3.40 -12.02 -0.19
N ILE A 301 -4.01 -12.69 -1.17
CA ILE A 301 -3.79 -12.43 -2.59
C ILE A 301 -4.35 -11.07 -2.98
N PHE A 302 -5.58 -10.74 -2.59
CA PHE A 302 -6.18 -9.44 -2.92
C PHE A 302 -5.41 -8.28 -2.31
N VAL A 303 -4.94 -8.40 -1.06
CA VAL A 303 -4.07 -7.40 -0.43
C VAL A 303 -2.75 -7.25 -1.17
N GLN A 304 -2.11 -8.35 -1.58
CA GLN A 304 -0.85 -8.31 -2.35
C GLN A 304 -1.02 -7.70 -3.74
N CYS A 305 -2.21 -7.85 -4.33
CA CYS A 305 -2.55 -7.26 -5.63
C CYS A 305 -3.11 -5.83 -5.52
N GLY A 306 -3.22 -5.26 -4.32
CA GLY A 306 -3.77 -3.91 -4.10
C GLY A 306 -5.29 -3.82 -4.32
N GLN A 307 -6.01 -4.94 -4.22
CA GLN A 307 -7.47 -4.99 -4.38
C GLN A 307 -8.15 -4.96 -3.01
N CYS A 308 -8.14 -3.80 -2.35
CA CYS A 308 -8.64 -3.65 -0.99
C CYS A 308 -10.12 -3.97 -0.86
N GLU A 309 -10.95 -3.53 -1.80
CA GLU A 309 -12.39 -3.77 -1.77
C GLU A 309 -12.72 -5.27 -1.81
N LEU A 310 -12.02 -6.03 -2.67
CA LEU A 310 -12.19 -7.48 -2.75
C LEU A 310 -11.70 -8.19 -1.49
N ALA A 311 -10.62 -7.70 -0.89
CA ALA A 311 -10.12 -8.23 0.38
C ALA A 311 -11.11 -7.98 1.51
N ILE A 312 -11.70 -6.78 1.59
CA ILE A 312 -12.75 -6.43 2.56
C ILE A 312 -14.00 -7.31 2.34
N ALA A 313 -14.44 -7.47 1.10
CA ALA A 313 -15.60 -8.30 0.77
C ALA A 313 -15.38 -9.76 1.20
N ALA A 314 -14.21 -10.33 0.91
CA ALA A 314 -13.85 -11.69 1.34
C ALA A 314 -13.81 -11.82 2.88
N TYR A 315 -13.26 -10.82 3.57
CA TYR A 315 -13.23 -10.76 5.03
C TYR A 315 -14.63 -10.67 5.63
N GLN A 316 -15.50 -9.84 5.08
CA GLN A 316 -16.89 -9.71 5.55
C GLN A 316 -17.69 -11.00 5.32
N GLU A 317 -17.53 -11.63 4.15
CA GLU A 317 -18.17 -12.91 3.83
C GLU A 317 -17.70 -14.02 4.79
N MET A 318 -16.40 -14.06 5.12
CA MET A 318 -15.85 -14.97 6.11
C MET A 318 -16.56 -14.85 7.48
N ILE A 319 -16.76 -13.61 7.94
CA ILE A 319 -17.43 -13.33 9.21
C ILE A 319 -18.92 -13.73 9.15
N GLN A 320 -19.60 -13.43 8.03
CA GLN A 320 -21.00 -13.79 7.82
C GLN A 320 -21.20 -15.31 7.86
N ASN A 321 -20.21 -16.06 7.39
CA ASN A 321 -20.21 -17.52 7.47
C ASN A 321 -19.80 -18.09 8.85
N GLY A 322 -19.64 -17.23 9.86
CA GLY A 322 -19.34 -17.64 11.23
C GLY A 322 -17.90 -18.13 11.43
N LEU A 323 -16.99 -17.81 10.53
CA LEU A 323 -15.56 -18.15 10.63
C LEU A 323 -14.81 -17.02 11.33
N ASP A 324 -14.00 -17.38 12.33
CA ASP A 324 -13.18 -16.40 13.03
C ASP A 324 -11.90 -16.10 12.25
N PRO A 325 -11.64 -14.80 11.94
CA PRO A 325 -10.44 -14.39 11.23
C PRO A 325 -9.18 -14.67 12.04
N SER A 326 -8.12 -15.12 11.35
CA SER A 326 -6.80 -15.24 11.96
C SER A 326 -6.18 -13.85 12.22
N GLU A 327 -5.20 -13.81 13.11
CA GLU A 327 -4.44 -12.58 13.40
C GLU A 327 -3.81 -12.00 12.12
N ASP A 328 -3.32 -12.86 11.23
CA ASP A 328 -2.67 -12.46 9.97
C ASP A 328 -3.65 -11.86 8.97
N ILE A 329 -4.88 -12.41 8.87
CA ILE A 329 -5.95 -11.80 8.07
C ILE A 329 -6.27 -10.39 8.58
N MET A 330 -6.47 -10.23 9.88
CA MET A 330 -6.80 -8.92 10.45
C MET A 330 -5.69 -7.90 10.22
N LYS A 331 -4.43 -8.29 10.41
CA LYS A 331 -3.27 -7.44 10.09
C LYS A 331 -3.22 -7.05 8.62
N ALA A 332 -3.44 -8.01 7.73
CA ALA A 332 -3.43 -7.76 6.28
C ALA A 332 -4.53 -6.79 5.86
N ILE A 333 -5.75 -6.97 6.38
CA ILE A 333 -6.88 -6.06 6.13
C ILE A 333 -6.58 -4.65 6.64
N ILE A 334 -6.11 -4.51 7.90
CA ILE A 334 -5.79 -3.21 8.46
C ILE A 334 -4.69 -2.52 7.62
N ALA A 335 -3.64 -3.24 7.25
CA ALA A 335 -2.56 -2.71 6.43
C ALA A 335 -3.05 -2.26 5.04
N SER A 336 -3.95 -3.01 4.40
CA SER A 336 -4.55 -2.65 3.12
C SER A 336 -5.45 -1.42 3.23
N CYS A 337 -6.37 -1.41 4.19
CA CYS A 337 -7.28 -0.30 4.44
C CYS A 337 -6.54 1.01 4.78
N THR A 338 -5.46 0.92 5.57
CA THR A 338 -4.63 2.09 5.92
C THR A 338 -3.85 2.64 4.73
N LYS A 339 -3.48 1.80 3.77
CA LYS A 339 -2.85 2.23 2.50
C LYS A 339 -3.81 3.06 1.65
N GLU A 340 -5.06 2.62 1.54
CA GLU A 340 -6.10 3.23 0.68
C GLU A 340 -6.90 4.34 1.38
N GLY A 341 -6.61 4.60 2.65
CA GLY A 341 -7.27 5.67 3.39
C GLY A 341 -8.61 5.27 4.03
N ASN A 342 -9.01 4.01 3.96
CA ASN A 342 -10.22 3.51 4.64
C ASN A 342 -9.92 3.26 6.14
N TRP A 343 -9.72 4.36 6.86
CA TRP A 343 -9.35 4.32 8.28
C TRP A 343 -10.47 3.84 9.18
N GLU A 344 -11.74 4.06 8.81
CA GLU A 344 -12.91 3.62 9.61
C GLU A 344 -12.97 2.11 9.70
N PHE A 345 -12.86 1.43 8.55
CA PHE A 345 -12.85 -0.02 8.51
C PHE A 345 -11.61 -0.60 9.19
N ALA A 346 -10.45 0.05 9.02
CA ALA A 346 -9.22 -0.34 9.72
C ALA A 346 -9.39 -0.27 11.25
N LEU A 347 -9.99 0.80 11.79
CA LEU A 347 -10.26 0.95 13.22
C LEU A 347 -11.28 -0.08 13.73
N SER A 348 -12.36 -0.36 12.98
CA SER A 348 -13.35 -1.36 13.38
C SER A 348 -12.73 -2.75 13.45
N THR A 349 -11.89 -3.10 12.47
CA THR A 349 -11.15 -4.37 12.45
C THR A 349 -10.13 -4.44 13.59
N PHE A 350 -9.44 -3.35 13.88
CA PHE A 350 -8.51 -3.27 15.01
C PHE A 350 -9.22 -3.42 16.35
N SER A 351 -10.38 -2.80 16.53
CA SER A 351 -11.21 -2.95 17.75
C SER A 351 -11.64 -4.42 17.93
N ARG A 352 -12.02 -5.08 16.84
CA ARG A 352 -12.37 -6.51 16.84
C ARG A 352 -11.15 -7.37 17.20
N MET A 353 -9.96 -7.04 16.69
CA MET A 353 -8.72 -7.72 17.04
C MET A 353 -8.43 -7.66 18.55
N LEU A 354 -8.62 -6.48 19.17
CA LEU A 354 -8.45 -6.30 20.60
C LEU A 354 -9.50 -7.08 21.41
N SER A 355 -10.78 -7.04 21.00
CA SER A 355 -11.85 -7.79 21.66
C SER A 355 -11.67 -9.30 21.61
N ALA A 356 -11.01 -9.81 20.56
CA ALA A 356 -10.61 -11.21 20.44
C ALA A 356 -9.35 -11.57 21.26
N GLY A 357 -8.79 -10.63 22.03
CA GLY A 357 -7.61 -10.86 22.87
C GLY A 357 -6.29 -10.98 22.10
N MET A 358 -6.30 -10.67 20.81
CA MET A 358 -5.09 -10.69 19.96
C MET A 358 -4.20 -9.49 20.27
N LYS A 359 -2.88 -9.69 20.19
CA LYS A 359 -1.90 -8.63 20.53
C LYS A 359 -1.45 -7.88 19.27
N PRO A 360 -1.79 -6.60 19.12
CA PRO A 360 -1.27 -5.78 18.05
C PRO A 360 0.25 -5.56 18.20
N ASN A 361 0.94 -5.26 17.11
CA ASN A 361 2.35 -4.89 17.11
C ASN A 361 2.53 -3.39 16.79
N THR A 362 3.75 -2.86 17.01
CA THR A 362 4.08 -1.45 16.76
C THR A 362 3.80 -1.04 15.30
N ILE A 363 4.04 -1.93 14.33
CA ILE A 363 3.82 -1.65 12.91
C ILE A 363 2.35 -1.36 12.63
N LEU A 364 1.45 -2.12 13.26
CA LEU A 364 0.00 -1.96 13.11
C LEU A 364 -0.47 -0.63 13.69
N PHE A 365 0.01 -0.28 14.90
CA PHE A 365 -0.27 1.03 15.50
C PHE A 365 0.21 2.17 14.61
N ASN A 366 1.45 2.09 14.11
CA ASN A 366 2.01 3.11 13.23
C ASN A 366 1.21 3.27 11.92
N SER A 367 0.77 2.16 11.34
CA SER A 367 -0.08 2.17 10.15
C SER A 367 -1.42 2.89 10.40
N LEU A 368 -2.06 2.60 11.54
CA LEU A 368 -3.31 3.25 11.94
C LEU A 368 -3.10 4.74 12.22
N ILE A 369 -2.08 5.11 13.00
CA ILE A 369 -1.76 6.51 13.30
C ILE A 369 -1.52 7.29 12.02
N ASN A 370 -0.76 6.72 11.07
CA ASN A 370 -0.50 7.34 9.77
C ASN A 370 -1.78 7.50 8.92
N ALA A 371 -2.64 6.48 8.88
CA ALA A 371 -3.90 6.56 8.15
C ALA A 371 -4.84 7.63 8.74
N LEU A 372 -4.97 7.67 10.06
CA LEU A 372 -5.75 8.67 10.77
C LEU A 372 -5.20 10.08 10.52
N GLY A 373 -3.87 10.24 10.57
CA GLY A 373 -3.23 11.51 10.25
C GLY A 373 -3.42 11.94 8.79
N LYS A 374 -3.42 10.98 7.84
CA LYS A 374 -3.77 11.28 6.43
C LYS A 374 -5.21 11.75 6.28
N ALA A 375 -6.12 11.24 7.10
CA ALA A 375 -7.53 11.59 7.09
C ALA A 375 -7.86 12.86 7.92
N GLY A 376 -6.87 13.50 8.54
CA GLY A 376 -7.08 14.67 9.39
C GLY A 376 -7.72 14.36 10.76
N GLN A 377 -7.68 13.10 11.18
CA GLN A 377 -8.24 12.62 12.46
C GLN A 377 -7.13 12.57 13.53
N ASP A 378 -6.58 13.74 13.85
CA ASP A 378 -5.45 13.89 14.78
C ASP A 378 -5.78 13.40 16.20
N GLU A 379 -6.98 13.70 16.71
CA GLU A 379 -7.38 13.21 18.04
C GLU A 379 -7.41 11.68 18.14
N LEU A 380 -7.91 10.99 17.10
CA LEU A 380 -7.90 9.54 17.05
C LEU A 380 -6.48 8.99 16.91
N ALA A 381 -5.62 9.67 16.16
CA ALA A 381 -4.21 9.31 16.05
C ALA A 381 -3.50 9.39 17.42
N PHE A 382 -3.77 10.44 18.22
CA PHE A 382 -3.25 10.53 19.57
C PHE A 382 -3.83 9.49 20.53
N ARG A 383 -5.11 9.14 20.40
CA ARG A 383 -5.69 8.01 21.17
C ARG A 383 -4.99 6.69 20.87
N MET A 384 -4.67 6.43 19.58
CA MET A 384 -3.90 5.24 19.19
C MET A 384 -2.47 5.27 19.76
N TYR A 385 -1.83 6.45 19.80
CA TYR A 385 -0.53 6.62 20.43
C TYR A 385 -0.59 6.34 21.95
N HIS A 386 -1.61 6.82 22.66
CA HIS A 386 -1.79 6.51 24.07
C HIS A 386 -2.04 5.02 24.30
N LEU A 387 -2.79 4.37 23.42
CA LEU A 387 -3.02 2.93 23.51
C LEU A 387 -1.73 2.14 23.26
N LEU A 388 -0.92 2.57 22.28
CA LEU A 388 0.41 1.99 22.02
C LEU A 388 1.30 2.05 23.27
N THR A 389 1.39 3.20 23.90
CA THR A 389 2.23 3.41 25.10
C THR A 389 1.70 2.67 26.32
N SER A 390 0.37 2.65 26.54
CA SER A 390 -0.26 1.88 27.64
C SER A 390 -0.14 0.36 27.46
N SER A 391 -0.03 -0.10 26.22
CA SER A 391 0.25 -1.51 25.88
C SER A 391 1.73 -1.90 26.08
N GLY A 392 2.58 -0.98 26.56
CA GLY A 392 4.00 -1.22 26.86
C GLY A 392 4.94 -1.09 25.68
N PHE A 393 4.45 -0.66 24.50
CA PHE A 393 5.30 -0.41 23.34
C PHE A 393 6.00 0.95 23.44
N LYS A 394 7.23 1.01 22.96
CA LYS A 394 7.98 2.28 22.85
C LYS A 394 7.73 2.90 21.49
N PRO A 395 7.36 4.19 21.42
CA PRO A 395 7.24 4.91 20.16
C PRO A 395 8.58 4.94 19.43
N ASP A 396 8.54 4.71 18.13
CA ASP A 396 9.70 4.74 17.24
C ASP A 396 9.67 5.99 16.31
N GLN A 397 10.63 6.09 15.41
CA GLN A 397 10.71 7.19 14.44
C GLN A 397 9.44 7.28 13.57
N TYR A 398 8.86 6.12 13.20
CA TYR A 398 7.65 6.08 12.37
C TYR A 398 6.43 6.57 13.14
N THR A 399 6.31 6.22 14.43
CA THR A 399 5.24 6.73 15.31
C THR A 399 5.27 8.26 15.38
N TRP A 400 6.46 8.83 15.66
CA TRP A 400 6.61 10.29 15.76
C TRP A 400 6.37 11.00 14.44
N SER A 401 6.87 10.43 13.34
CA SER A 401 6.64 10.95 11.99
C SER A 401 5.15 10.98 11.64
N ALA A 402 4.42 9.91 11.97
CA ALA A 402 2.98 9.83 11.72
C ALA A 402 2.19 10.86 12.53
N LEU A 403 2.54 11.07 13.82
CA LEU A 403 1.89 12.06 14.69
C LEU A 403 2.16 13.49 14.25
N LEU A 404 3.43 13.82 13.95
CA LEU A 404 3.79 15.15 13.44
C LEU A 404 3.10 15.44 12.11
N SER A 405 3.04 14.45 11.20
CA SER A 405 2.33 14.57 9.93
C SER A 405 0.82 14.75 10.12
N ALA A 406 0.23 14.08 11.11
CA ALA A 406 -1.18 14.26 11.47
C ALA A 406 -1.47 15.69 11.87
N LEU A 407 -0.71 16.25 12.84
CA LEU A 407 -0.85 17.63 13.29
C LEU A 407 -0.63 18.63 12.16
N TYR A 408 0.38 18.40 11.31
CA TYR A 408 0.65 19.28 10.18
C TYR A 408 -0.52 19.34 9.20
N LYS A 409 -1.13 18.19 8.88
CA LYS A 409 -2.28 18.10 7.97
C LYS A 409 -3.55 18.73 8.56
N SER A 410 -3.75 18.61 9.86
CA SER A 410 -4.83 19.28 10.59
C SER A 410 -4.60 20.79 10.74
N GLY A 411 -3.49 21.32 10.21
CA GLY A 411 -3.16 22.75 10.29
C GLY A 411 -2.61 23.21 11.64
N ARG A 412 -2.39 22.30 12.58
CA ARG A 412 -1.90 22.57 13.94
C ARG A 412 -0.37 22.69 13.97
N CYS A 413 0.16 23.63 13.18
CA CYS A 413 1.61 23.76 12.99
C CYS A 413 2.37 24.16 14.26
N TRP A 414 1.76 24.89 15.19
CA TRP A 414 2.37 25.21 16.48
C TRP A 414 2.57 23.96 17.34
N ASP A 415 1.57 23.07 17.35
CA ASP A 415 1.64 21.82 18.11
C ASP A 415 2.68 20.86 17.52
N VAL A 416 2.92 20.93 16.20
CA VAL A 416 4.05 20.21 15.55
C VAL A 416 5.38 20.66 16.12
N LEU A 417 5.60 21.98 16.25
CA LEU A 417 6.86 22.52 16.77
C LEU A 417 7.05 22.19 18.25
N GLU A 418 5.98 22.26 19.05
CA GLU A 418 6.00 21.89 20.47
C GLU A 418 6.31 20.39 20.65
N LEU A 419 5.59 19.53 19.91
CA LEU A 419 5.83 18.07 19.95
C LEU A 419 7.25 17.74 19.49
N PHE A 420 7.73 18.37 18.42
CA PHE A 420 9.10 18.16 17.93
C PHE A 420 10.15 18.54 18.99
N GLN A 421 9.97 19.67 19.70
CA GLN A 421 10.86 20.06 20.81
C GLN A 421 10.79 19.04 21.96
N GLY A 422 9.62 18.52 22.26
CA GLY A 422 9.44 17.44 23.25
C GLY A 422 10.19 16.15 22.88
N ILE A 423 10.11 15.74 21.61
CA ILE A 423 10.83 14.58 21.08
C ILE A 423 12.34 14.81 21.17
N LYS A 424 12.80 15.99 20.76
CA LYS A 424 14.22 16.37 20.83
C LYS A 424 14.77 16.30 22.25
N ALA A 425 14.01 16.75 23.24
CA ALA A 425 14.44 16.78 24.63
C ALA A 425 14.51 15.37 25.23
N LYS A 426 13.59 14.48 24.89
CA LYS A 426 13.47 13.13 25.47
C LYS A 426 14.16 12.04 24.67
N HIS A 427 14.18 12.18 23.35
CA HIS A 427 14.61 11.12 22.41
C HIS A 427 15.49 11.69 21.27
N PRO A 428 16.62 12.34 21.55
CA PRO A 428 17.43 12.99 20.51
C PRO A 428 17.96 12.02 19.45
N THR A 429 18.15 10.75 19.80
CA THR A 429 18.63 9.70 18.89
C THR A 429 17.59 9.25 17.85
N LEU A 430 16.31 9.57 18.05
CA LEU A 430 15.23 9.24 17.10
C LEU A 430 15.02 10.32 16.03
N LEU A 431 15.73 11.45 16.14
CA LEU A 431 15.60 12.54 15.16
C LEU A 431 16.28 12.13 13.84
N ASN A 432 15.53 12.28 12.77
CA ASN A 432 15.98 12.06 11.39
C ASN A 432 15.58 13.25 10.50
N ASP A 433 16.07 13.27 9.27
CA ASP A 433 15.78 14.28 8.26
C ASP A 433 14.28 14.49 8.04
N HIS A 434 13.50 13.41 8.05
CA HIS A 434 12.06 13.47 7.84
C HIS A 434 11.31 14.20 8.97
N LEU A 435 11.66 13.95 10.24
CA LEU A 435 11.08 14.66 11.40
C LEU A 435 11.45 16.15 11.37
N TYR A 436 12.70 16.48 11.04
CA TYR A 436 13.13 17.86 10.85
C TYR A 436 12.34 18.54 9.71
N ASN A 437 12.16 17.87 8.57
CA ASN A 437 11.43 18.43 7.44
C ASN A 437 9.97 18.73 7.78
N ILE A 438 9.28 17.89 8.55
CA ILE A 438 7.90 18.19 8.99
C ILE A 438 7.88 19.45 9.90
N ALA A 439 8.87 19.60 10.77
CA ALA A 439 8.98 20.80 11.59
C ALA A 439 9.31 22.05 10.74
N LEU A 440 10.19 21.93 9.75
CA LEU A 440 10.51 22.99 8.79
C LEU A 440 9.31 23.40 7.93
N MET A 441 8.52 22.41 7.44
CA MET A 441 7.25 22.67 6.74
C MET A 441 6.27 23.48 7.62
N SER A 442 6.26 23.20 8.92
CA SER A 442 5.42 23.94 9.86
C SER A 442 5.94 25.35 10.08
N CYS A 443 7.26 25.55 10.13
CA CYS A 443 7.87 26.89 10.17
C CYS A 443 7.55 27.69 8.91
N GLU A 444 7.58 27.09 7.73
CA GLU A 444 7.21 27.72 6.46
C GLU A 444 5.76 28.23 6.49
N ARG A 445 4.80 27.35 6.86
CA ARG A 445 3.38 27.74 6.97
C ARG A 445 3.12 28.89 7.94
N LEU A 446 3.87 28.93 9.04
CA LEU A 446 3.74 29.94 10.08
C LEU A 446 4.58 31.19 9.81
N GLY A 447 5.43 31.20 8.80
CA GLY A 447 6.40 32.27 8.55
C GLY A 447 7.46 32.39 9.65
N GLN A 448 7.73 31.32 10.40
CA GLN A 448 8.69 31.28 11.51
C GLN A 448 10.11 31.06 11.03
N TRP A 449 10.65 32.00 10.28
CA TRP A 449 11.97 31.92 9.66
C TRP A 449 13.11 31.71 10.67
N GLU A 450 13.03 32.35 11.86
CA GLU A 450 14.04 32.20 12.92
C GLU A 450 14.12 30.77 13.46
N HIS A 451 12.96 30.17 13.72
CA HIS A 451 12.89 28.77 14.11
C HIS A 451 13.38 27.84 12.98
N GLY A 452 13.02 28.15 11.73
CA GLY A 452 13.50 27.42 10.56
C GLY A 452 15.04 27.42 10.47
N LEU A 453 15.68 28.58 10.64
CA LEU A 453 17.13 28.70 10.69
C LEU A 453 17.76 27.90 11.84
N GLN A 454 17.16 27.97 13.03
CA GLN A 454 17.64 27.20 14.18
C GLN A 454 17.56 25.69 13.93
N LEU A 455 16.48 25.21 13.30
CA LEU A 455 16.33 23.79 12.93
C LEU A 455 17.38 23.37 11.91
N LEU A 456 17.61 24.17 10.88
CA LEU A 456 18.62 23.91 9.86
C LEU A 456 20.03 23.80 10.49
N TRP A 457 20.34 24.72 11.41
CA TRP A 457 21.61 24.72 12.15
C TRP A 457 21.76 23.49 13.06
N MET A 458 20.64 23.02 13.64
CA MET A 458 20.65 21.82 14.46
C MET A 458 20.86 20.56 13.62
N MET A 459 20.26 20.48 12.42
CA MET A 459 20.49 19.38 11.48
C MET A 459 22.00 19.28 11.16
N GLU A 460 22.61 20.42 10.84
CA GLU A 460 24.03 20.50 10.52
C GLU A 460 24.92 20.00 11.68
N LYS A 461 24.64 20.47 12.92
CA LYS A 461 25.37 20.03 14.12
C LYS A 461 25.16 18.57 14.47
N SER A 462 24.00 18.01 14.17
CA SER A 462 23.67 16.61 14.45
C SER A 462 24.21 15.66 13.39
N GLY A 463 24.86 16.15 12.33
CA GLY A 463 25.36 15.36 11.21
C GLY A 463 24.23 14.78 10.33
N VAL A 464 23.00 15.25 10.48
CA VAL A 464 21.88 14.89 9.62
C VAL A 464 22.08 15.54 8.25
N LYS A 465 21.99 14.75 7.18
CA LYS A 465 22.15 15.27 5.82
C LYS A 465 21.04 16.27 5.51
N ILE A 466 21.42 17.50 5.22
CA ILE A 466 20.48 18.53 4.81
C ILE A 466 20.17 18.34 3.33
N SER A 467 18.87 18.27 3.01
CA SER A 467 18.38 18.10 1.64
C SER A 467 18.00 19.45 1.01
N VAL A 468 17.85 19.48 -0.31
CA VAL A 468 17.28 20.62 -1.05
C VAL A 468 15.93 21.04 -0.45
N VAL A 469 15.10 20.04 -0.09
CA VAL A 469 13.77 20.25 0.51
C VAL A 469 13.86 21.01 1.83
N SER A 470 14.86 20.68 2.68
CA SER A 470 15.05 21.38 3.96
C SER A 470 15.39 22.85 3.76
N TYR A 471 16.27 23.18 2.80
CA TYR A 471 16.58 24.56 2.43
C TYR A 471 15.37 25.29 1.86
N ASN A 472 14.59 24.61 0.98
CA ASN A 472 13.39 25.20 0.38
C ASN A 472 12.37 25.61 1.42
N HIS A 473 12.13 24.80 2.45
CA HIS A 473 11.21 25.16 3.55
C HIS A 473 11.69 26.38 4.34
N VAL A 474 13.00 26.53 4.57
CA VAL A 474 13.52 27.71 5.28
C VAL A 474 13.45 28.97 4.40
N ILE A 475 13.77 28.85 3.12
CA ILE A 475 13.62 29.94 2.14
C ILE A 475 12.16 30.33 2.01
N GLY A 476 11.23 29.36 1.93
CA GLY A 476 9.79 29.59 1.91
C GLY A 476 9.30 30.27 3.18
N ALA A 477 9.80 29.91 4.36
CA ALA A 477 9.50 30.61 5.61
C ALA A 477 9.96 32.08 5.57
N CYS A 478 11.13 32.35 5.00
CA CYS A 478 11.62 33.72 4.78
C CYS A 478 10.77 34.50 3.77
N GLU A 479 10.28 33.83 2.70
CA GLU A 479 9.36 34.41 1.72
C GLU A 479 8.07 34.85 2.41
N VAL A 480 7.41 33.95 3.17
CA VAL A 480 6.18 34.21 3.91
C VAL A 480 6.36 35.35 4.93
N ALA A 481 7.50 35.38 5.62
CA ALA A 481 7.85 36.40 6.60
C ALA A 481 8.34 37.72 5.98
N SER A 482 8.42 37.83 4.66
CA SER A 482 8.95 39.00 3.94
C SER A 482 10.37 39.36 4.37
N LYS A 483 11.27 38.37 4.48
CA LYS A 483 12.68 38.53 4.85
C LYS A 483 13.63 38.21 3.69
N PRO A 484 13.66 39.00 2.59
CA PRO A 484 14.37 38.65 1.36
C PRO A 484 15.89 38.53 1.54
N LYS A 485 16.50 39.39 2.38
CA LYS A 485 17.95 39.31 2.66
C LYS A 485 18.35 38.00 3.32
N VAL A 486 17.50 37.50 4.25
CA VAL A 486 17.75 36.22 4.92
C VAL A 486 17.53 35.05 3.94
N ALA A 487 16.52 35.12 3.07
CA ALA A 487 16.29 34.12 2.02
C ALA A 487 17.51 33.98 1.12
N LEU A 488 18.12 35.09 0.68
CA LEU A 488 19.34 35.13 -0.12
C LEU A 488 20.56 34.55 0.64
N GLU A 489 20.68 34.83 1.93
CA GLU A 489 21.76 34.30 2.75
C GLU A 489 21.65 32.76 2.87
N VAL A 490 20.43 32.25 3.08
CA VAL A 490 20.17 30.80 3.11
C VAL A 490 20.46 30.16 1.75
N TYR A 491 20.08 30.80 0.65
CA TYR A 491 20.38 30.36 -0.72
C TYR A 491 21.89 30.30 -0.96
N ARG A 492 22.65 31.36 -0.63
CA ARG A 492 24.12 31.37 -0.77
C ARG A 492 24.78 30.28 0.08
N ARG A 493 24.25 30.03 1.30
CA ARG A 493 24.72 28.95 2.16
C ARG A 493 24.47 27.57 1.53
N MET A 494 23.29 27.35 0.94
CA MET A 494 22.94 26.13 0.21
C MET A 494 23.98 25.83 -0.90
N ILE A 495 24.33 26.82 -1.71
CA ILE A 495 25.34 26.69 -2.76
C ILE A 495 26.72 26.40 -2.16
N SER A 496 27.12 27.12 -1.09
CA SER A 496 28.41 26.90 -0.41
C SER A 496 28.57 25.48 0.16
N GLN A 497 27.46 24.85 0.55
CA GLN A 497 27.37 23.46 1.01
C GLN A 497 27.29 22.44 -0.15
N ARG A 498 27.45 22.89 -1.40
CA ARG A 498 27.34 22.07 -2.62
C ARG A 498 25.99 21.35 -2.76
N CYS A 499 24.93 21.93 -2.22
CA CYS A 499 23.57 21.49 -2.42
C CYS A 499 23.00 22.21 -3.64
N SER A 500 22.74 21.51 -4.74
CA SER A 500 22.26 22.13 -5.99
C SER A 500 20.83 22.60 -5.83
N PRO A 501 20.53 23.92 -6.08
CA PRO A 501 19.17 24.44 -6.05
C PRO A 501 18.29 23.77 -7.12
N ASP A 502 17.01 23.62 -6.83
CA ASP A 502 15.97 23.17 -7.77
C ASP A 502 15.08 24.35 -8.22
N THR A 503 14.15 24.09 -9.12
CA THR A 503 13.21 25.12 -9.61
C THR A 503 12.41 25.76 -8.48
N PHE A 504 12.04 25.00 -7.43
CA PHE A 504 11.34 25.53 -6.26
C PHE A 504 12.21 26.48 -5.44
N THR A 505 13.49 26.15 -5.26
CA THR A 505 14.46 27.06 -4.61
C THR A 505 14.49 28.40 -5.33
N TYR A 506 14.72 28.38 -6.64
CA TYR A 506 14.79 29.62 -7.45
C TYR A 506 13.50 30.42 -7.37
N LEU A 507 12.34 29.76 -7.54
CA LEU A 507 11.04 30.42 -7.45
C LEU A 507 10.82 31.11 -6.11
N SER A 508 11.16 30.48 -4.99
CA SER A 508 10.95 31.03 -3.66
C SER A 508 11.91 32.19 -3.37
N VAL A 509 13.19 32.05 -3.74
CA VAL A 509 14.17 33.15 -3.59
C VAL A 509 13.80 34.35 -4.46
N ILE A 510 13.46 34.14 -5.72
CA ILE A 510 13.05 35.20 -6.65
C ILE A 510 11.81 35.91 -6.14
N ARG A 511 10.78 35.18 -5.69
CA ARG A 511 9.58 35.80 -5.10
C ARG A 511 9.92 36.64 -3.88
N ALA A 512 10.75 36.10 -2.99
CA ALA A 512 11.21 36.87 -1.83
C ALA A 512 11.94 38.15 -2.24
N CYS A 513 12.83 38.10 -3.23
CA CYS A 513 13.56 39.26 -3.76
C CYS A 513 12.64 40.29 -4.42
N ILE A 514 11.67 39.89 -5.22
CA ILE A 514 10.67 40.75 -5.85
C ILE A 514 9.85 41.49 -4.78
N TRP A 515 9.36 40.76 -3.76
CA TRP A 515 8.63 41.40 -2.65
C TRP A 515 9.49 42.35 -1.83
N GLY A 516 10.80 42.07 -1.73
CA GLY A 516 11.78 42.91 -1.08
C GLY A 516 12.34 44.03 -1.95
N SER A 517 11.92 44.15 -3.21
CA SER A 517 12.44 45.11 -4.20
C SER A 517 13.95 45.01 -4.43
N LEU A 518 14.51 43.80 -4.36
CA LEU A 518 15.93 43.49 -4.62
C LEU A 518 16.08 43.09 -6.10
N TRP A 519 16.00 44.05 -7.00
CA TRP A 519 15.92 43.83 -8.45
C TRP A 519 17.23 43.29 -9.03
N ASN A 520 18.37 43.81 -8.62
CA ASN A 520 19.68 43.36 -9.08
C ASN A 520 19.90 41.87 -8.76
N GLU A 521 19.52 41.44 -7.58
CA GLU A 521 19.64 40.02 -7.17
C GLU A 521 18.70 39.10 -7.99
N VAL A 522 17.56 39.62 -8.46
CA VAL A 522 16.67 38.85 -9.36
C VAL A 522 17.32 38.66 -10.73
N GLU A 523 18.00 39.71 -11.24
CA GLU A 523 18.73 39.66 -12.51
C GLU A 523 19.91 38.69 -12.44
N ASP A 524 20.72 38.80 -11.36
CA ASP A 524 21.86 37.90 -11.12
C ASP A 524 21.42 36.42 -11.08
N ILE A 525 20.31 36.13 -10.37
CA ILE A 525 19.77 34.76 -10.30
C ILE A 525 19.27 34.30 -11.68
N LEU A 526 18.62 35.17 -12.48
CA LEU A 526 18.16 34.82 -13.82
C LEU A 526 19.29 34.58 -14.82
N GLU A 527 20.49 35.11 -14.54
CA GLU A 527 21.68 34.86 -15.38
C GLU A 527 22.36 33.54 -15.03
N GLU A 528 22.31 33.14 -13.75
CA GLU A 528 22.88 31.89 -13.26
C GLU A 528 22.05 30.66 -13.60
N VAL A 529 20.72 30.81 -13.76
CA VAL A 529 19.78 29.70 -13.91
C VAL A 529 19.62 29.28 -15.36
N ALA A 530 19.57 27.96 -15.57
CA ALA A 530 19.17 27.41 -16.87
C ALA A 530 17.78 27.94 -17.27
N PRO A 531 17.57 28.32 -18.56
CA PRO A 531 16.31 28.88 -19.01
C PRO A 531 15.10 27.97 -18.68
N ASP A 532 14.22 28.42 -17.79
CA ASP A 532 12.99 27.71 -17.37
C ASP A 532 11.79 28.64 -17.50
N SER A 533 10.76 28.22 -18.22
CA SER A 533 9.55 29.01 -18.45
C SER A 533 8.80 29.33 -17.17
N SER A 534 8.82 28.46 -16.16
CA SER A 534 8.15 28.69 -14.88
C SER A 534 8.80 29.85 -14.10
N ILE A 535 10.13 29.91 -14.11
CA ILE A 535 10.90 30.97 -13.46
C ILE A 535 10.66 32.32 -14.14
N TYR A 536 10.79 32.38 -15.47
CA TYR A 536 10.53 33.60 -16.23
C TYR A 536 9.09 34.10 -16.06
N ASN A 537 8.09 33.22 -16.12
CA ASN A 537 6.69 33.57 -15.86
C ASN A 537 6.50 34.14 -14.45
N ALA A 538 7.12 33.55 -13.43
CA ALA A 538 7.02 34.03 -12.04
C ALA A 538 7.65 35.43 -11.88
N VAL A 539 8.80 35.69 -12.51
CA VAL A 539 9.45 36.99 -12.51
C VAL A 539 8.56 38.05 -13.17
N ILE A 540 8.06 37.78 -14.37
CA ILE A 540 7.18 38.69 -15.10
C ILE A 540 5.92 39.00 -14.28
N HIS A 541 5.26 37.98 -13.72
CA HIS A 541 4.10 38.19 -12.85
C HIS A 541 4.42 39.08 -11.64
N GLY A 542 5.53 38.82 -10.97
CA GLY A 542 5.95 39.57 -9.81
C GLY A 542 6.27 41.01 -10.15
N LEU A 543 6.96 41.27 -11.26
CA LEU A 543 7.27 42.64 -11.76
C LEU A 543 6.00 43.39 -12.10
N CYS A 544 5.05 42.77 -12.82
CA CYS A 544 3.75 43.36 -13.13
C CYS A 544 2.97 43.71 -11.85
N LEU A 545 2.91 42.81 -10.87
CA LEU A 545 2.24 43.08 -9.57
C LEU A 545 2.88 44.20 -8.79
N ARG A 546 4.18 44.46 -8.99
CA ARG A 546 4.92 45.56 -8.36
C ARG A 546 4.93 46.84 -9.20
N GLY A 547 4.20 46.86 -10.32
CA GLY A 547 4.13 48.04 -11.21
C GLY A 547 5.41 48.32 -11.98
N LYS A 548 6.35 47.38 -12.07
CA LYS A 548 7.63 47.51 -12.81
C LYS A 548 7.48 47.03 -14.24
N ILE A 549 6.61 47.67 -15.01
CA ILE A 549 6.23 47.21 -16.35
C ILE A 549 7.41 47.24 -17.34
N GLY A 550 8.29 48.26 -17.27
CA GLY A 550 9.49 48.31 -18.13
C GLY A 550 10.37 47.11 -17.97
N MET A 551 10.72 46.73 -16.71
CA MET A 551 11.50 45.51 -16.44
C MET A 551 10.76 44.25 -16.85
N ALA A 552 9.43 44.20 -16.65
CA ALA A 552 8.61 43.06 -17.08
C ALA A 552 8.67 42.86 -18.60
N ASN A 553 8.65 43.93 -19.39
CA ASN A 553 8.78 43.93 -20.84
C ASN A 553 10.16 43.41 -21.29
N GLU A 554 11.25 43.83 -20.64
CA GLU A 554 12.61 43.37 -20.88
C GLU A 554 12.75 41.86 -20.63
N VAL A 555 12.28 41.38 -19.48
CA VAL A 555 12.32 39.96 -19.14
C VAL A 555 11.43 39.14 -20.07
N TYR A 556 10.27 39.65 -20.48
CA TYR A 556 9.40 39.03 -21.47
C TYR A 556 10.05 38.91 -22.83
N ALA A 557 10.72 39.97 -23.30
CA ALA A 557 11.49 39.95 -24.56
C ALA A 557 12.64 38.94 -24.48
N LYS A 558 13.40 38.92 -23.37
CA LYS A 558 14.47 37.96 -23.08
C LYS A 558 13.93 36.51 -23.11
N MET A 559 12.79 36.25 -22.46
CA MET A 559 12.13 34.96 -22.49
C MET A 559 11.82 34.46 -23.90
N ARG A 560 11.29 35.36 -24.75
CA ARG A 560 10.96 35.02 -26.13
C ARG A 560 12.19 34.85 -27.02
N SER A 561 13.25 35.65 -26.83
CA SER A 561 14.50 35.56 -27.62
C SER A 561 15.22 34.21 -27.37
N ILE A 562 15.09 33.64 -26.19
CA ILE A 562 15.62 32.32 -25.81
C ILE A 562 14.74 31.17 -26.32
N GLY A 563 13.55 31.48 -26.89
CA GLY A 563 12.62 30.47 -27.41
C GLY A 563 11.65 29.89 -26.38
N LEU A 564 11.58 30.44 -25.19
CA LEU A 564 10.63 30.00 -24.15
C LEU A 564 9.22 30.52 -24.46
N VAL A 565 8.21 29.69 -24.14
CA VAL A 565 6.80 30.04 -24.39
C VAL A 565 6.16 30.56 -23.08
N PRO A 566 5.69 31.83 -23.08
CA PRO A 566 4.96 32.38 -21.95
C PRO A 566 3.63 31.66 -21.70
N ASP A 567 3.24 31.47 -20.49
CA ASP A 567 1.95 30.87 -20.13
C ASP A 567 0.77 31.83 -20.43
N GLY A 568 -0.47 31.31 -20.35
CA GLY A 568 -1.67 32.10 -20.64
C GLY A 568 -1.85 33.29 -19.69
N LYS A 569 -1.42 33.16 -18.44
CA LYS A 569 -1.49 34.22 -17.41
C LYS A 569 -0.49 35.33 -17.73
N THR A 570 0.75 34.98 -18.02
CA THR A 570 1.80 35.94 -18.40
C THR A 570 1.39 36.72 -19.63
N ARG A 571 0.86 36.06 -20.68
CA ARG A 571 0.36 36.76 -21.86
C ARG A 571 -0.79 37.73 -21.54
N ALA A 572 -1.72 37.32 -20.70
CA ALA A 572 -2.84 38.16 -20.28
C ALA A 572 -2.36 39.41 -19.51
N PHE A 573 -1.43 39.22 -18.54
CA PHE A 573 -0.84 40.33 -17.80
C PHE A 573 -0.11 41.33 -18.70
N MET A 574 0.70 40.83 -19.65
CA MET A 574 1.43 41.67 -20.59
C MET A 574 0.47 42.45 -21.50
N LEU A 575 -0.60 41.81 -22.01
CA LEU A 575 -1.60 42.51 -22.83
C LEU A 575 -2.36 43.59 -22.07
N GLN A 576 -2.69 43.38 -20.80
CA GLN A 576 -3.36 44.37 -19.95
C GLN A 576 -2.51 45.64 -19.74
N HIS A 577 -1.19 45.47 -19.65
CA HIS A 577 -0.29 46.58 -19.37
C HIS A 577 0.26 47.28 -20.63
N ILE A 578 0.29 46.59 -21.79
CA ILE A 578 0.60 47.22 -23.08
C ILE A 578 -0.54 48.10 -23.58
N ALA A 579 -1.79 47.83 -23.14
CA ALA A 579 -2.96 48.60 -23.55
C ALA A 579 -3.15 49.89 -22.69
N THR A 580 -2.31 50.12 -21.69
CA THR A 580 -2.38 51.28 -20.78
C THR A 580 -1.26 52.33 -20.99
N ASP A 581 -0.29 52.04 -21.87
CA ASP A 581 0.71 52.96 -22.42
C ASP A 581 0.28 53.41 -23.84
#